data_d0e0b67fe0f7bd64c40adc3927012e46
#
_entry.id   d0e0b67fe0f7bd64c40adc3927012e46
#
_cell.length_a   1.000
_cell.length_b   1.000
_cell.length_c   1.000
_cell.angle_alpha   90.00
_cell.angle_beta   90.00
_cell.angle_gamma   90.00
#
_symmetry.space_group_name_H-M   'P 1'
#
loop_
_entity.id
_entity.type
_entity.pdbx_description
1 polymer ?
#
loop_
_entity_poly.entity_id
_entity_poly.type
_entity_poly.pdbx_seq_one_letter_code
_entity_poly.pdbx_strand_id
1 'polypeptide(L)'
;RQFLADETGIETAYTELIPEDATEFRTVAEAYIEQGYNIIFGTTFGYLDAMAEMAEEYPDVIFLHCSGYLKNDTNFGNYFGKMYQPRYLSGLAAGAMTESNKIGYVAAFPIPEVIRGINAFATGVKEVNPDATVEVVWTFTWFGPEAETQAANALLETGVDVLAQHQDSPSTGIAAEAAGAKWISYNTAYGQDAAPGAFVTAPVWDWGPYYVEIVESIINDEFVAEAYWGGMETGLVSLYELTSDVPTETASLISDRTEEIISGSYDPPIVEEEFIDNVIGTVNP
;
A
#
# COMPACT_ATOMS: atom_id res chain seq x y z
N ARG A 1 -8.08 -9.28 -10.58
CA ARG A 1 -9.09 -10.30 -10.94
C ARG A 1 -9.30 -10.40 -12.45
N GLN A 2 -9.65 -9.30 -13.14
CA GLN A 2 -9.91 -9.34 -14.59
C GLN A 2 -8.67 -9.81 -15.36
N PHE A 3 -7.50 -9.28 -15.04
CA PHE A 3 -6.23 -9.70 -15.63
C PHE A 3 -6.01 -11.22 -15.49
N LEU A 4 -6.20 -11.77 -14.28
CA LEU A 4 -6.10 -13.21 -14.02
C LEU A 4 -7.09 -14.02 -14.90
N ALA A 5 -8.35 -13.60 -14.98
CA ALA A 5 -9.36 -14.27 -15.78
C ALA A 5 -9.03 -14.24 -17.29
N ASP A 6 -8.51 -13.11 -17.77
CA ASP A 6 -8.16 -12.94 -19.18
C ASP A 6 -6.93 -13.78 -19.58
N GLU A 7 -5.92 -13.89 -18.70
CA GLU A 7 -4.69 -14.65 -18.96
C GLU A 7 -4.91 -16.16 -18.80
N THR A 8 -5.68 -16.61 -17.81
CA THR A 8 -5.80 -18.04 -17.48
C THR A 8 -7.09 -18.68 -17.98
N GLY A 9 -8.12 -17.88 -18.26
CA GLY A 9 -9.44 -18.38 -18.65
C GLY A 9 -10.26 -19.02 -17.51
N ILE A 10 -9.79 -18.95 -16.24
CA ILE A 10 -10.52 -19.49 -15.11
C ILE A 10 -11.73 -18.62 -14.74
N GLU A 11 -12.73 -19.25 -14.13
CA GLU A 11 -13.86 -18.53 -13.56
C GLU A 11 -13.45 -17.80 -12.28
N THR A 12 -13.80 -16.52 -12.19
CA THR A 12 -13.49 -15.68 -11.04
C THR A 12 -14.71 -14.90 -10.58
N ALA A 13 -14.88 -14.77 -9.27
CA ALA A 13 -15.90 -13.93 -8.65
C ALA A 13 -15.28 -13.00 -7.58
N TYR A 14 -16.03 -12.00 -7.13
CA TYR A 14 -15.59 -11.13 -6.05
C TYR A 14 -16.78 -10.50 -5.33
N THR A 15 -16.57 -10.11 -4.08
CA THR A 15 -17.49 -9.31 -3.28
C THR A 15 -16.73 -8.17 -2.65
N GLU A 16 -17.25 -6.97 -2.80
CA GLU A 16 -16.65 -5.74 -2.28
C GLU A 16 -17.25 -5.34 -0.94
N LEU A 17 -16.51 -4.53 -0.18
CA LEU A 17 -16.98 -3.86 1.04
C LEU A 17 -17.46 -4.82 2.14
N ILE A 18 -16.87 -6.01 2.23
CA ILE A 18 -17.11 -6.90 3.36
C ILE A 18 -16.41 -6.31 4.58
N PRO A 19 -17.13 -6.07 5.69
CA PRO A 19 -16.52 -5.59 6.92
C PRO A 19 -15.37 -6.48 7.39
N GLU A 20 -14.37 -5.90 8.08
CA GLU A 20 -13.30 -6.65 8.76
C GLU A 20 -13.87 -7.32 10.04
N ASP A 21 -14.83 -8.21 9.83
CA ASP A 21 -15.49 -9.02 10.84
C ASP A 21 -15.43 -10.49 10.43
N ALA A 22 -15.03 -11.36 11.35
CA ALA A 22 -14.83 -12.78 11.07
C ALA A 22 -16.11 -13.49 10.58
N THR A 23 -17.28 -13.11 11.10
CA THR A 23 -18.57 -13.72 10.72
C THR A 23 -18.99 -13.32 9.33
N GLU A 24 -18.83 -12.02 9.00
CA GLU A 24 -19.17 -11.47 7.68
C GLU A 24 -18.25 -12.08 6.60
N PHE A 25 -16.93 -12.09 6.85
CA PHE A 25 -15.98 -12.70 5.92
C PHE A 25 -16.28 -14.18 5.71
N ARG A 26 -16.45 -14.95 6.81
CA ARG A 26 -16.74 -16.40 6.76
C ARG A 26 -18.01 -16.68 5.96
N THR A 27 -19.08 -15.92 6.18
CA THR A 27 -20.35 -16.09 5.46
C THR A 27 -20.17 -15.99 3.94
N VAL A 28 -19.39 -15.01 3.48
CA VAL A 28 -19.14 -14.81 2.05
C VAL A 28 -18.19 -15.87 1.50
N ALA A 29 -17.12 -16.21 2.22
CA ALA A 29 -16.16 -17.22 1.79
C ALA A 29 -16.82 -18.62 1.69
N GLU A 30 -17.64 -19.00 2.67
CA GLU A 30 -18.41 -20.26 2.63
C GLU A 30 -19.38 -20.30 1.44
N ALA A 31 -20.06 -19.21 1.13
CA ALA A 31 -20.93 -19.15 -0.04
C ALA A 31 -20.18 -19.35 -1.36
N TYR A 32 -18.93 -18.91 -1.47
CA TYR A 32 -18.06 -19.19 -2.63
C TYR A 32 -17.62 -20.66 -2.65
N ILE A 33 -17.22 -21.22 -1.51
CA ILE A 33 -16.83 -22.63 -1.39
C ILE A 33 -17.99 -23.56 -1.78
N GLU A 34 -19.21 -23.27 -1.34
CA GLU A 34 -20.43 -24.01 -1.73
C GLU A 34 -20.71 -23.95 -3.24
N GLN A 35 -20.30 -22.88 -3.91
CA GLN A 35 -20.40 -22.73 -5.37
C GLN A 35 -19.25 -23.43 -6.13
N GLY A 36 -18.28 -24.01 -5.41
CA GLY A 36 -17.18 -24.76 -6.00
C GLY A 36 -15.89 -23.96 -6.20
N TYR A 37 -15.80 -22.73 -5.70
CA TYR A 37 -14.54 -22.01 -5.68
C TYR A 37 -13.59 -22.63 -4.65
N ASN A 38 -12.37 -22.93 -5.06
CA ASN A 38 -11.37 -23.61 -4.24
C ASN A 38 -10.09 -22.79 -4.01
N ILE A 39 -10.09 -21.53 -4.41
CA ILE A 39 -9.04 -20.56 -4.12
C ILE A 39 -9.71 -19.29 -3.60
N ILE A 40 -9.40 -18.89 -2.38
CA ILE A 40 -9.97 -17.70 -1.72
C ILE A 40 -8.86 -16.69 -1.44
N PHE A 41 -8.95 -15.52 -2.05
CA PHE A 41 -8.08 -14.38 -1.76
C PHE A 41 -8.78 -13.43 -0.79
N GLY A 42 -8.21 -13.23 0.40
CA GLY A 42 -8.63 -12.20 1.35
C GLY A 42 -7.71 -10.98 1.20
N THR A 43 -8.29 -9.81 0.93
CA THR A 43 -7.55 -8.64 0.46
C THR A 43 -7.44 -7.51 1.48
N THR A 44 -7.71 -7.77 2.76
CA THR A 44 -7.51 -6.82 3.85
C THR A 44 -6.97 -7.49 5.10
N PHE A 45 -6.22 -6.73 5.91
CA PHE A 45 -5.52 -7.21 7.10
C PHE A 45 -6.47 -7.89 8.12
N GLY A 46 -7.66 -7.34 8.33
CA GLY A 46 -8.59 -7.83 9.35
C GLY A 46 -9.20 -9.22 9.09
N TYR A 47 -8.97 -9.84 7.94
CA TYR A 47 -9.46 -11.22 7.67
C TYR A 47 -8.49 -12.32 8.15
N LEU A 48 -7.31 -11.96 8.69
CA LEU A 48 -6.21 -12.88 8.98
C LEU A 48 -6.64 -14.10 9.81
N ASP A 49 -7.24 -13.85 10.99
CA ASP A 49 -7.60 -14.92 11.91
C ASP A 49 -8.73 -15.80 11.35
N ALA A 50 -9.75 -15.19 10.72
CA ALA A 50 -10.84 -15.93 10.10
C ALA A 50 -10.35 -16.83 8.96
N MET A 51 -9.43 -16.37 8.14
CA MET A 51 -8.84 -17.18 7.06
C MET A 51 -7.97 -18.31 7.59
N ALA A 52 -7.20 -18.08 8.66
CA ALA A 52 -6.40 -19.12 9.30
C ALA A 52 -7.28 -20.24 9.86
N GLU A 53 -8.39 -19.91 10.55
CA GLU A 53 -9.36 -20.88 11.05
C GLU A 53 -10.05 -21.65 9.89
N MET A 54 -10.49 -20.93 8.86
CA MET A 54 -11.15 -21.57 7.70
C MET A 54 -10.19 -22.49 6.94
N ALA A 55 -8.91 -22.19 6.86
CA ALA A 55 -7.94 -23.07 6.22
C ALA A 55 -7.79 -24.43 6.92
N GLU A 56 -7.97 -24.48 8.26
CA GLU A 56 -8.00 -25.73 9.01
C GLU A 56 -9.30 -26.52 8.77
N GLU A 57 -10.43 -25.83 8.61
CA GLU A 57 -11.75 -26.42 8.42
C GLU A 57 -11.98 -26.92 6.98
N TYR A 58 -11.37 -26.27 6.00
CA TYR A 58 -11.50 -26.54 4.56
C TYR A 58 -10.15 -26.92 3.92
N PRO A 59 -9.60 -28.10 4.22
CA PRO A 59 -8.24 -28.49 3.78
C PRO A 59 -8.09 -28.62 2.25
N ASP A 60 -9.16 -28.73 1.51
CA ASP A 60 -9.17 -28.81 0.05
C ASP A 60 -9.30 -27.43 -0.63
N VAL A 61 -9.40 -26.35 0.15
CA VAL A 61 -9.50 -24.98 -0.33
C VAL A 61 -8.20 -24.25 0.00
N ILE A 62 -7.64 -23.52 -0.96
CA ILE A 62 -6.44 -22.70 -0.75
C ILE A 62 -6.86 -21.30 -0.35
N PHE A 63 -6.26 -20.81 0.73
CA PHE A 63 -6.48 -19.47 1.25
C PHE A 63 -5.20 -18.64 1.10
N LEU A 64 -5.33 -17.47 0.52
CA LEU A 64 -4.23 -16.53 0.28
C LEU A 64 -4.59 -15.16 0.88
N HIS A 65 -3.90 -14.78 1.94
CA HIS A 65 -4.19 -13.57 2.72
C HIS A 65 -3.25 -12.43 2.35
N CYS A 66 -3.78 -11.29 1.94
CA CYS A 66 -3.01 -10.08 1.67
C CYS A 66 -2.61 -9.38 2.98
N SER A 67 -1.35 -8.94 3.06
CA SER A 67 -0.76 -8.20 4.19
C SER A 67 -0.67 -8.93 5.54
N GLY A 68 -1.04 -10.20 5.59
CA GLY A 68 -0.92 -11.02 6.81
C GLY A 68 0.49 -11.53 7.09
N TYR A 69 0.63 -12.23 8.22
CA TYR A 69 1.87 -12.85 8.67
C TYR A 69 1.69 -14.33 9.06
N LEU A 70 0.45 -14.82 9.13
CA LEU A 70 0.16 -16.22 9.40
C LEU A 70 0.18 -17.02 8.11
N LYS A 71 0.61 -18.26 8.22
CA LYS A 71 0.53 -19.29 7.18
C LYS A 71 0.53 -20.68 7.82
N ASN A 72 0.17 -21.71 7.06
CA ASN A 72 0.41 -23.10 7.43
C ASN A 72 1.30 -23.77 6.38
N ASP A 73 1.51 -25.08 6.49
CA ASP A 73 2.38 -25.83 5.58
C ASP A 73 1.63 -26.47 4.39
N THR A 74 0.32 -26.21 4.24
CA THR A 74 -0.53 -26.91 3.28
C THR A 74 -1.33 -25.99 2.36
N ASN A 75 -2.29 -25.23 2.89
CA ASN A 75 -3.29 -24.52 2.11
C ASN A 75 -3.54 -23.07 2.52
N PHE A 76 -2.74 -22.53 3.42
CA PHE A 76 -2.82 -21.13 3.84
C PHE A 76 -1.48 -20.41 3.68
N GLY A 77 -1.43 -19.50 2.73
CA GLY A 77 -0.29 -18.60 2.50
C GLY A 77 -0.67 -17.14 2.72
N ASN A 78 0.35 -16.29 2.83
CA ASN A 78 0.14 -14.86 2.79
C ASN A 78 1.01 -14.23 1.71
N TYR A 79 0.59 -13.07 1.23
CA TYR A 79 1.32 -12.33 0.22
C TYR A 79 1.24 -10.83 0.47
N PHE A 80 2.34 -10.15 0.24
CA PHE A 80 2.41 -8.70 0.28
C PHE A 80 3.62 -8.20 -0.53
N GLY A 81 3.84 -6.88 -0.54
CA GLY A 81 4.96 -6.28 -1.26
C GLY A 81 5.80 -5.36 -0.41
N LYS A 82 7.04 -5.16 -0.85
CA LYS A 82 7.99 -4.20 -0.28
C LYS A 82 7.60 -2.75 -0.66
N MET A 83 6.36 -2.38 -0.35
CA MET A 83 5.80 -1.05 -0.66
C MET A 83 6.63 0.08 -0.05
N TYR A 84 7.41 -0.19 1.00
CA TYR A 84 8.33 0.79 1.58
C TYR A 84 9.39 1.28 0.57
N GLN A 85 9.73 0.49 -0.45
CA GLN A 85 10.67 0.87 -1.50
C GLN A 85 10.15 2.06 -2.34
N PRO A 86 8.99 1.99 -3.01
CA PRO A 86 8.46 3.16 -3.71
C PRO A 86 7.96 4.26 -2.75
N ARG A 87 7.65 3.95 -1.48
CA ARG A 87 7.39 4.98 -0.46
C ARG A 87 8.62 5.86 -0.23
N TYR A 88 9.81 5.28 -0.09
CA TYR A 88 11.05 6.02 0.01
C TYR A 88 11.27 6.92 -1.21
N LEU A 89 11.09 6.40 -2.41
CA LEU A 89 11.23 7.18 -3.66
C LEU A 89 10.24 8.35 -3.72
N SER A 90 8.98 8.13 -3.30
CA SER A 90 7.98 9.19 -3.23
C SER A 90 8.32 10.24 -2.16
N GLY A 91 9.03 9.84 -1.10
CA GLY A 91 9.58 10.73 -0.09
C GLY A 91 10.64 11.69 -0.65
N LEU A 92 11.52 11.21 -1.56
CA LEU A 92 12.45 12.09 -2.27
C LEU A 92 11.71 13.18 -3.05
N ALA A 93 10.64 12.82 -3.77
CA ALA A 93 9.82 13.78 -4.48
C ALA A 93 9.16 14.80 -3.52
N ALA A 94 8.54 14.33 -2.44
CA ALA A 94 7.87 15.18 -1.47
C ALA A 94 8.83 16.15 -0.77
N GLY A 95 10.02 15.67 -0.36
CA GLY A 95 11.05 16.49 0.28
C GLY A 95 11.60 17.61 -0.61
N ALA A 96 11.67 17.36 -1.94
CA ALA A 96 12.09 18.36 -2.92
C ALA A 96 10.98 19.36 -3.29
N MET A 97 9.70 18.97 -3.08
CA MET A 97 8.53 19.79 -3.45
C MET A 97 8.07 20.73 -2.33
N THR A 98 8.35 20.41 -1.06
CA THR A 98 7.92 21.27 0.06
C THR A 98 8.69 22.57 0.10
N GLU A 99 7.98 23.69 0.25
CA GLU A 99 8.52 25.03 0.49
C GLU A 99 8.48 25.40 1.97
N SER A 100 7.53 24.80 2.72
CA SER A 100 7.32 25.06 4.15
C SER A 100 8.21 24.21 5.07
N ASN A 101 8.87 23.17 4.55
CA ASN A 101 9.54 22.10 5.29
C ASN A 101 8.57 21.29 6.18
N LYS A 102 7.28 21.32 5.88
CA LYS A 102 6.25 20.58 6.57
C LYS A 102 5.46 19.73 5.58
N ILE A 103 5.50 18.43 5.79
CA ILE A 103 4.81 17.44 4.99
C ILE A 103 3.80 16.72 5.88
N GLY A 104 2.56 16.59 5.42
CA GLY A 104 1.53 15.86 6.14
C GLY A 104 1.37 14.44 5.62
N TYR A 105 1.03 13.51 6.52
CA TYR A 105 0.77 12.12 6.17
C TYR A 105 -0.55 11.65 6.80
N VAL A 106 -1.54 11.39 5.96
CA VAL A 106 -2.83 10.83 6.39
C VAL A 106 -2.72 9.32 6.41
N ALA A 107 -2.79 8.71 7.59
CA ALA A 107 -2.50 7.29 7.81
C ALA A 107 -3.71 6.53 8.36
N ALA A 108 -3.83 5.24 8.00
CA ALA A 108 -4.94 4.40 8.42
C ALA A 108 -4.79 3.91 9.89
N PHE A 109 -3.96 2.92 10.13
CA PHE A 109 -3.78 2.30 11.44
C PHE A 109 -2.30 2.26 11.84
N PRO A 110 -1.97 2.41 13.15
CA PRO A 110 -0.59 2.33 13.64
C PRO A 110 -0.10 0.87 13.74
N ILE A 111 -0.05 0.19 12.63
CA ILE A 111 0.47 -1.19 12.50
C ILE A 111 1.84 -1.19 11.81
N PRO A 112 2.65 -2.25 11.96
CA PRO A 112 4.02 -2.31 11.42
C PRO A 112 4.12 -1.96 9.94
N GLU A 113 3.20 -2.43 9.11
CA GLU A 113 3.13 -2.13 7.68
C GLU A 113 3.06 -0.63 7.40
N VAL A 114 2.16 0.08 8.07
CA VAL A 114 1.93 1.52 7.86
C VAL A 114 3.09 2.33 8.42
N ILE A 115 3.58 1.99 9.62
CA ILE A 115 4.74 2.64 10.26
C ILE A 115 5.98 2.50 9.37
N ARG A 116 6.26 1.31 8.84
CA ARG A 116 7.34 1.04 7.88
C ARG A 116 7.24 1.95 6.65
N GLY A 117 6.02 2.08 6.09
CA GLY A 117 5.77 2.95 4.94
C GLY A 117 6.03 4.43 5.23
N ILE A 118 5.57 4.92 6.38
CA ILE A 118 5.80 6.31 6.83
C ILE A 118 7.30 6.56 7.03
N ASN A 119 8.01 5.67 7.70
CA ASN A 119 9.44 5.81 7.97
C ASN A 119 10.28 5.76 6.69
N ALA A 120 9.95 4.89 5.74
CA ALA A 120 10.63 4.85 4.45
C ALA A 120 10.39 6.15 3.66
N PHE A 121 9.16 6.66 3.62
CA PHE A 121 8.83 7.95 3.05
C PHE A 121 9.63 9.09 3.70
N ALA A 122 9.62 9.17 5.03
CA ALA A 122 10.34 10.19 5.78
C ALA A 122 11.88 10.08 5.62
N THR A 123 12.42 8.87 5.40
CA THR A 123 13.83 8.66 5.04
C THR A 123 14.15 9.33 3.70
N GLY A 124 13.30 9.15 2.70
CA GLY A 124 13.45 9.82 1.41
C GLY A 124 13.34 11.34 1.51
N VAL A 125 12.37 11.83 2.29
CA VAL A 125 12.24 13.28 2.58
C VAL A 125 13.53 13.84 3.16
N LYS A 126 14.09 13.18 4.19
CA LYS A 126 15.28 13.64 4.91
C LYS A 126 16.54 13.60 4.05
N GLU A 127 16.63 12.70 3.09
CA GLU A 127 17.79 12.61 2.19
C GLU A 127 17.94 13.87 1.31
N VAL A 128 16.85 14.44 0.82
CA VAL A 128 16.87 15.63 -0.05
C VAL A 128 16.60 16.92 0.71
N ASN A 129 15.91 16.86 1.84
CA ASN A 129 15.57 18.01 2.68
C ASN A 129 15.68 17.65 4.17
N PRO A 130 16.89 17.76 4.76
CA PRO A 130 17.12 17.41 6.17
C PRO A 130 16.33 18.25 7.20
N ASP A 131 15.84 19.43 6.80
CA ASP A 131 15.07 20.32 7.67
C ASP A 131 13.57 20.03 7.63
N ALA A 132 13.10 19.18 6.70
CA ALA A 132 11.70 18.87 6.55
C ALA A 132 11.23 17.81 7.57
N THR A 133 10.00 17.99 8.07
CA THR A 133 9.31 17.10 8.98
C THR A 133 8.08 16.48 8.34
N VAL A 134 7.71 15.27 8.76
CA VAL A 134 6.50 14.57 8.34
C VAL A 134 5.54 14.48 9.53
N GLU A 135 4.42 15.20 9.45
CA GLU A 135 3.37 15.21 10.47
C GLU A 135 2.31 14.15 10.15
N VAL A 136 2.04 13.22 11.10
CA VAL A 136 1.14 12.08 10.88
C VAL A 136 -0.16 12.28 11.62
N VAL A 137 -1.30 12.06 10.91
CA VAL A 137 -2.64 11.99 11.50
C VAL A 137 -3.29 10.66 11.15
N TRP A 138 -3.78 9.94 12.19
CA TRP A 138 -4.43 8.64 12.07
C TRP A 138 -5.94 8.79 11.88
N THR A 139 -6.50 8.07 10.91
CA THR A 139 -7.94 8.03 10.62
C THR A 139 -8.66 6.83 11.24
N PHE A 140 -7.92 5.78 11.59
CA PHE A 140 -8.44 4.49 12.08
C PHE A 140 -9.43 3.82 11.12
N THR A 141 -9.21 4.02 9.82
CA THR A 141 -9.96 3.36 8.76
C THR A 141 -9.06 3.22 7.52
N TRP A 142 -9.28 2.19 6.71
CA TRP A 142 -8.62 2.06 5.40
C TRP A 142 -9.29 2.93 4.35
N PHE A 143 -10.61 2.99 4.35
CA PHE A 143 -11.43 3.77 3.44
C PHE A 143 -12.43 4.60 4.23
N GLY A 144 -12.24 5.90 4.29
CA GLY A 144 -13.10 6.81 5.03
C GLY A 144 -13.02 8.24 4.49
N PRO A 145 -13.68 8.56 3.35
CA PRO A 145 -13.54 9.86 2.67
C PRO A 145 -13.73 11.08 3.58
N GLU A 146 -14.66 11.00 4.55
CA GLU A 146 -14.89 12.09 5.50
C GLU A 146 -13.72 12.22 6.50
N ALA A 147 -13.28 11.11 7.10
CA ALA A 147 -12.17 11.09 8.06
C ALA A 147 -10.85 11.51 7.39
N GLU A 148 -10.61 11.05 6.17
CA GLU A 148 -9.44 11.43 5.36
C GLU A 148 -9.43 12.93 5.04
N THR A 149 -10.58 13.49 4.64
CA THR A 149 -10.73 14.93 4.39
C THR A 149 -10.49 15.75 5.66
N GLN A 150 -11.01 15.30 6.81
CA GLN A 150 -10.81 15.99 8.10
C GLN A 150 -9.32 15.96 8.50
N ALA A 151 -8.67 14.82 8.38
CA ALA A 151 -7.25 14.65 8.68
C ALA A 151 -6.36 15.52 7.75
N ALA A 152 -6.65 15.52 6.46
CA ALA A 152 -5.95 16.34 5.47
C ALA A 152 -6.09 17.85 5.80
N ASN A 153 -7.31 18.31 6.08
CA ASN A 153 -7.55 19.72 6.44
C ASN A 153 -6.84 20.11 7.74
N ALA A 154 -6.85 19.24 8.77
CA ALA A 154 -6.13 19.49 10.01
C ALA A 154 -4.62 19.66 9.79
N LEU A 155 -4.02 18.85 8.92
CA LEU A 155 -2.60 18.98 8.53
C LEU A 155 -2.35 20.28 7.75
N LEU A 156 -3.21 20.61 6.79
CA LEU A 156 -3.09 21.87 6.01
C LEU A 156 -3.17 23.12 6.90
N GLU A 157 -3.98 23.11 7.96
CA GLU A 157 -4.07 24.20 8.94
C GLU A 157 -2.77 24.40 9.74
N THR A 158 -1.89 23.38 9.85
CA THR A 158 -0.56 23.53 10.49
C THR A 158 0.48 24.16 9.56
N GLY A 159 0.13 24.42 8.30
CA GLY A 159 1.00 24.98 7.29
C GLY A 159 1.76 23.95 6.46
N VAL A 160 1.27 22.72 6.42
CA VAL A 160 1.71 21.67 5.49
C VAL A 160 1.40 22.09 4.05
N ASP A 161 2.33 21.90 3.13
CA ASP A 161 2.19 22.21 1.70
C ASP A 161 2.35 21.00 0.75
N VAL A 162 2.70 19.84 1.32
CA VAL A 162 2.69 18.55 0.63
C VAL A 162 1.97 17.53 1.50
N LEU A 163 0.99 16.82 0.95
CA LEU A 163 0.30 15.72 1.63
C LEU A 163 0.68 14.38 1.01
N ALA A 164 0.85 13.37 1.84
CA ALA A 164 0.94 11.97 1.47
C ALA A 164 -0.14 11.17 2.20
N GLN A 165 -0.43 9.95 1.76
CA GLN A 165 -1.45 9.12 2.39
C GLN A 165 -1.09 7.63 2.42
N HIS A 166 -1.69 6.92 3.38
CA HIS A 166 -1.88 5.48 3.39
C HIS A 166 -3.38 5.20 3.58
N GLN A 167 -4.16 5.53 2.57
CA GLN A 167 -5.62 5.53 2.54
C GLN A 167 -6.10 5.09 1.17
N ASP A 168 -7.31 4.57 1.07
CA ASP A 168 -7.86 3.97 -0.15
C ASP A 168 -8.81 4.91 -0.92
N SER A 169 -9.05 6.14 -0.44
CA SER A 169 -9.83 7.14 -1.18
C SER A 169 -8.95 8.30 -1.66
N PRO A 170 -9.36 9.06 -2.69
CA PRO A 170 -8.62 10.23 -3.16
C PRO A 170 -8.89 11.50 -2.35
N SER A 171 -9.58 11.41 -1.20
CA SER A 171 -10.05 12.57 -0.46
C SER A 171 -8.93 13.46 0.06
N THR A 172 -7.78 12.88 0.44
CA THR A 172 -6.56 13.62 0.83
C THR A 172 -6.07 14.49 -0.32
N GLY A 173 -6.04 13.94 -1.54
CA GLY A 173 -5.62 14.67 -2.74
C GLY A 173 -6.58 15.79 -3.13
N ILE A 174 -7.88 15.55 -3.03
CA ILE A 174 -8.92 16.56 -3.29
C ILE A 174 -8.79 17.74 -2.30
N ALA A 175 -8.52 17.45 -1.03
CA ALA A 175 -8.28 18.50 -0.02
C ALA A 175 -6.97 19.25 -0.30
N ALA A 176 -5.90 18.57 -0.70
CA ALA A 176 -4.64 19.20 -1.11
C ALA A 176 -4.84 20.15 -2.30
N GLU A 177 -5.53 19.72 -3.34
CA GLU A 177 -5.80 20.53 -4.52
C GLU A 177 -6.61 21.79 -4.18
N ALA A 178 -7.64 21.64 -3.36
CA ALA A 178 -8.47 22.77 -2.91
C ALA A 178 -7.66 23.82 -2.13
N ALA A 179 -6.61 23.40 -1.43
CA ALA A 179 -5.70 24.26 -0.67
C ALA A 179 -4.49 24.75 -1.47
N GLY A 180 -4.29 24.29 -2.70
CA GLY A 180 -3.12 24.58 -3.52
C GLY A 180 -1.83 23.88 -3.07
N ALA A 181 -1.98 22.81 -2.26
CA ALA A 181 -0.89 21.95 -1.81
C ALA A 181 -0.61 20.84 -2.83
N LYS A 182 0.55 20.16 -2.70
CA LYS A 182 0.91 18.99 -3.51
C LYS A 182 0.49 17.69 -2.84
N TRP A 183 0.35 16.63 -3.64
CA TRP A 183 -0.13 15.34 -3.15
C TRP A 183 0.64 14.16 -3.71
N ILE A 184 1.12 13.31 -2.81
CA ILE A 184 1.63 11.97 -3.09
C ILE A 184 0.48 10.99 -2.85
N SER A 185 -0.05 10.41 -3.91
CA SER A 185 -1.14 9.43 -3.85
C SER A 185 -0.66 8.05 -3.39
N TYR A 186 -1.54 7.06 -3.38
CA TYR A 186 -1.25 5.68 -2.97
C TYR A 186 -2.10 4.67 -3.72
N ASN A 187 -1.64 3.42 -3.76
CA ASN A 187 -2.25 2.22 -4.34
C ASN A 187 -2.35 2.24 -5.88
N THR A 188 -2.74 3.34 -6.47
CA THR A 188 -3.09 3.43 -7.88
C THR A 188 -2.78 4.80 -8.46
N ALA A 189 -2.56 4.85 -9.78
CA ALA A 189 -2.40 6.08 -10.53
C ALA A 189 -3.71 6.86 -10.74
N TYR A 190 -4.88 6.26 -10.50
CA TYR A 190 -6.19 6.92 -10.71
C TYR A 190 -6.40 8.14 -9.82
N GLY A 191 -5.60 8.32 -8.76
CA GLY A 191 -5.58 9.54 -7.97
C GLY A 191 -5.32 10.79 -8.80
N GLN A 192 -4.55 10.69 -9.88
CA GLN A 192 -4.29 11.81 -10.80
C GLN A 192 -5.57 12.41 -11.39
N ASP A 193 -6.57 11.57 -11.71
CA ASP A 193 -7.84 12.05 -12.26
C ASP A 193 -8.69 12.79 -11.22
N ALA A 194 -8.55 12.45 -9.95
CA ALA A 194 -9.31 13.05 -8.85
C ALA A 194 -8.77 14.41 -8.41
N ALA A 195 -7.46 14.61 -8.47
CA ALA A 195 -6.78 15.84 -8.03
C ALA A 195 -5.56 16.17 -8.93
N PRO A 196 -5.79 16.46 -10.24
CA PRO A 196 -4.71 16.59 -11.22
C PRO A 196 -3.75 17.75 -10.93
N GLY A 197 -4.22 18.83 -10.28
CA GLY A 197 -3.41 20.00 -9.93
C GLY A 197 -2.51 19.78 -8.70
N ALA A 198 -2.88 18.85 -7.82
CA ALA A 198 -2.11 18.50 -6.63
C ALA A 198 -1.20 17.30 -6.84
N PHE A 199 -1.59 16.37 -7.70
CA PHE A 199 -0.89 15.09 -7.90
C PHE A 199 0.56 15.28 -8.31
N VAL A 200 1.46 14.52 -7.69
CA VAL A 200 2.91 14.50 -7.99
C VAL A 200 3.33 13.11 -8.49
N THR A 201 3.00 12.08 -7.76
CA THR A 201 3.28 10.67 -8.05
C THR A 201 2.49 9.77 -7.09
N ALA A 202 2.63 8.45 -7.24
CA ALA A 202 2.05 7.45 -6.34
C ALA A 202 2.92 6.20 -6.24
N PRO A 203 3.18 5.66 -5.04
CA PRO A 203 3.50 4.24 -4.87
C PRO A 203 2.32 3.38 -5.30
N VAL A 204 2.55 2.43 -6.22
CA VAL A 204 1.48 1.64 -6.84
C VAL A 204 1.78 0.15 -6.82
N TRP A 205 0.71 -0.66 -6.92
CA TRP A 205 0.73 -2.11 -7.00
C TRP A 205 0.46 -2.60 -8.41
N ASP A 206 1.12 -3.67 -8.80
CA ASP A 206 0.73 -4.53 -9.93
C ASP A 206 0.55 -5.98 -9.46
N TRP A 207 -0.66 -6.29 -9.01
CA TRP A 207 -1.02 -7.61 -8.52
C TRP A 207 -1.25 -8.66 -9.60
N GLY A 208 -1.45 -8.22 -10.84
CA GLY A 208 -1.83 -9.11 -11.94
C GLY A 208 -0.90 -10.27 -12.15
N PRO A 209 0.41 -10.04 -12.36
CA PRO A 209 1.39 -11.10 -12.56
C PRO A 209 1.47 -12.10 -11.40
N TYR A 210 1.46 -11.62 -10.15
CA TYR A 210 1.46 -12.47 -8.96
C TYR A 210 0.24 -13.41 -8.91
N TYR A 211 -0.95 -12.87 -9.19
CA TYR A 211 -2.17 -13.70 -9.17
C TYR A 211 -2.18 -14.76 -10.26
N VAL A 212 -1.60 -14.47 -11.43
CA VAL A 212 -1.43 -15.47 -12.49
C VAL A 212 -0.45 -16.55 -12.04
N GLU A 213 0.73 -16.18 -11.59
CA GLU A 213 1.78 -17.10 -11.16
C GLU A 213 1.30 -18.07 -10.07
N ILE A 214 0.66 -17.53 -9.00
CA ILE A 214 0.21 -18.37 -7.88
C ILE A 214 -0.95 -19.28 -8.29
N VAL A 215 -1.87 -18.84 -9.12
CA VAL A 215 -2.98 -19.67 -9.60
C VAL A 215 -2.49 -20.74 -10.58
N GLU A 216 -1.55 -20.42 -11.47
CA GLU A 216 -0.91 -21.43 -12.33
C GLU A 216 -0.16 -22.48 -11.53
N SER A 217 0.54 -22.12 -10.46
CA SER A 217 1.20 -23.06 -9.56
C SER A 217 0.20 -24.03 -8.90
N ILE A 218 -0.99 -23.51 -8.52
CA ILE A 218 -2.06 -24.34 -7.95
C ILE A 218 -2.63 -25.31 -9.01
N ILE A 219 -2.87 -24.85 -10.22
CA ILE A 219 -3.39 -25.68 -11.33
C ILE A 219 -2.40 -26.80 -11.68
N ASN A 220 -1.10 -26.54 -11.57
CA ASN A 220 -0.04 -27.49 -11.90
C ASN A 220 0.38 -28.40 -10.73
N ASP A 221 -0.31 -28.36 -9.58
CA ASP A 221 0.06 -29.07 -8.34
C ASP A 221 1.48 -28.69 -7.80
N GLU A 222 1.91 -27.47 -8.06
CA GLU A 222 3.20 -26.92 -7.65
C GLU A 222 3.09 -25.89 -6.51
N PHE A 223 1.88 -25.65 -6.00
CA PHE A 223 1.62 -24.69 -4.95
C PHE A 223 2.38 -25.00 -3.66
N VAL A 224 2.99 -23.98 -3.09
CA VAL A 224 3.60 -24.01 -1.77
C VAL A 224 3.00 -22.89 -0.92
N ALA A 225 2.48 -23.27 0.24
CA ALA A 225 1.95 -22.30 1.19
C ALA A 225 3.10 -21.53 1.84
N GLU A 226 3.36 -20.31 1.36
CA GLU A 226 4.48 -19.48 1.79
C GLU A 226 4.05 -18.07 2.16
N ALA A 227 4.98 -17.30 2.71
CA ALA A 227 4.88 -15.86 2.88
C ALA A 227 5.61 -15.17 1.71
N TYR A 228 4.87 -14.80 0.69
CA TYR A 228 5.42 -14.09 -0.46
C TYR A 228 5.59 -12.59 -0.15
N TRP A 229 6.75 -12.04 -0.48
CA TRP A 229 7.05 -10.64 -0.27
C TRP A 229 7.85 -10.06 -1.43
N GLY A 230 7.15 -9.67 -2.50
CA GLY A 230 7.73 -9.12 -3.71
C GLY A 230 8.06 -7.63 -3.59
N GLY A 231 9.10 -7.20 -4.26
CA GLY A 231 9.52 -5.79 -4.29
C GLY A 231 9.49 -5.21 -5.69
N MET A 232 10.22 -4.12 -5.88
CA MET A 232 10.37 -3.47 -7.19
C MET A 232 11.10 -4.38 -8.19
N GLU A 233 11.95 -5.28 -7.70
CA GLU A 233 12.66 -6.29 -8.50
C GLU A 233 11.73 -7.30 -9.17
N THR A 234 10.55 -7.54 -8.59
CA THR A 234 9.52 -8.42 -9.17
C THR A 234 8.49 -7.66 -9.99
N GLY A 235 8.50 -6.33 -9.95
CA GLY A 235 7.48 -5.50 -10.55
C GLY A 235 6.17 -5.40 -9.77
N LEU A 236 6.07 -6.09 -8.60
CA LEU A 236 4.85 -6.06 -7.78
C LEU A 236 4.51 -4.66 -7.26
N VAL A 237 5.55 -3.90 -6.94
CA VAL A 237 5.42 -2.51 -6.49
C VAL A 237 6.30 -1.60 -7.32
N SER A 238 5.84 -0.38 -7.56
CA SER A 238 6.61 0.63 -8.30
C SER A 238 6.23 2.05 -7.89
N LEU A 239 7.04 3.02 -8.30
CA LEU A 239 6.65 4.42 -8.26
C LEU A 239 6.03 4.79 -9.62
N TYR A 240 4.83 5.37 -9.60
CA TYR A 240 4.20 5.90 -10.80
C TYR A 240 4.95 7.12 -11.34
N GLU A 241 4.74 7.46 -12.61
CA GLU A 241 5.39 8.58 -13.28
C GLU A 241 5.32 9.88 -12.47
N LEU A 242 6.45 10.56 -12.41
CA LEU A 242 6.56 11.87 -11.77
C LEU A 242 5.94 12.95 -12.65
N THR A 243 5.24 13.91 -12.05
CA THR A 243 4.84 15.11 -12.78
C THR A 243 6.06 16.00 -13.10
N SER A 244 5.90 16.85 -14.12
CA SER A 244 6.97 17.75 -14.57
C SER A 244 7.37 18.82 -13.56
N ASP A 245 6.63 18.98 -12.47
CA ASP A 245 6.89 19.92 -11.39
C ASP A 245 8.04 19.45 -10.48
N VAL A 246 8.33 18.15 -10.47
CA VAL A 246 9.46 17.60 -9.69
C VAL A 246 10.78 18.10 -10.28
N PRO A 247 11.68 18.68 -9.47
CA PRO A 247 12.96 19.17 -9.96
C PRO A 247 13.76 18.08 -10.69
N THR A 248 14.38 18.45 -11.82
CA THR A 248 15.10 17.49 -12.69
C THR A 248 16.19 16.73 -11.94
N GLU A 249 16.89 17.38 -11.03
CA GLU A 249 17.92 16.73 -10.20
C GLU A 249 17.32 15.64 -9.31
N THR A 250 16.17 15.93 -8.68
CA THR A 250 15.45 14.95 -7.87
C THR A 250 14.88 13.81 -8.70
N ALA A 251 14.33 14.10 -9.87
CA ALA A 251 13.86 13.06 -10.79
C ALA A 251 15.01 12.12 -11.23
N SER A 252 16.20 12.67 -11.48
CA SER A 252 17.39 11.86 -11.78
C SER A 252 17.81 11.01 -10.58
N LEU A 253 17.84 11.57 -9.36
CA LEU A 253 18.12 10.81 -8.15
C LEU A 253 17.12 9.66 -7.92
N ILE A 254 15.83 9.91 -8.14
CA ILE A 254 14.78 8.89 -8.05
C ILE A 254 15.02 7.78 -9.06
N SER A 255 15.42 8.11 -10.29
CA SER A 255 15.76 7.10 -11.31
C SER A 255 16.95 6.24 -10.87
N ASP A 256 18.03 6.86 -10.40
CA ASP A 256 19.23 6.15 -9.94
C ASP A 256 18.90 5.23 -8.74
N ARG A 257 18.15 5.73 -7.75
CA ARG A 257 17.70 4.94 -6.59
C ARG A 257 16.76 3.80 -6.98
N THR A 258 15.92 4.00 -7.99
CA THR A 258 15.06 2.94 -8.55
C THR A 258 15.91 1.80 -9.12
N GLU A 259 16.94 2.11 -9.90
CA GLU A 259 17.86 1.10 -10.43
C GLU A 259 18.65 0.38 -9.33
N GLU A 260 19.11 1.10 -8.31
CA GLU A 260 19.81 0.54 -7.16
C GLU A 260 18.91 -0.41 -6.34
N ILE A 261 17.64 -0.06 -6.13
CA ILE A 261 16.66 -0.91 -5.43
C ILE A 261 16.37 -2.17 -6.25
N ILE A 262 16.10 -2.04 -7.55
CA ILE A 262 15.79 -3.17 -8.43
C ILE A 262 16.99 -4.12 -8.52
N SER A 263 18.21 -3.59 -8.57
CA SER A 263 19.43 -4.42 -8.61
C SER A 263 19.81 -5.01 -7.24
N GLY A 264 19.18 -4.57 -6.15
CA GLY A 264 19.50 -4.99 -4.78
C GLY A 264 20.79 -4.36 -4.24
N SER A 265 21.36 -3.35 -4.88
CA SER A 265 22.53 -2.63 -4.39
C SER A 265 22.19 -1.61 -3.29
N TYR A 266 20.92 -1.24 -3.18
CA TYR A 266 20.36 -0.42 -2.12
C TYR A 266 18.98 -0.96 -1.72
N ASP A 267 18.64 -0.89 -0.44
CA ASP A 267 17.30 -1.12 0.07
C ASP A 267 17.03 -0.13 1.21
N PRO A 268 15.91 0.62 1.19
CA PRO A 268 15.58 1.53 2.25
C PRO A 268 15.47 0.82 3.61
N PRO A 269 15.89 1.44 4.72
CA PRO A 269 15.82 0.80 6.02
C PRO A 269 14.37 0.48 6.43
N ILE A 270 14.18 -0.70 7.02
CA ILE A 270 12.89 -1.15 7.57
C ILE A 270 12.86 -0.79 9.06
N VAL A 271 11.97 0.13 9.43
CA VAL A 271 11.71 0.53 10.82
C VAL A 271 10.21 0.49 11.07
N GLU A 272 9.75 -0.37 12.01
CA GLU A 272 8.33 -0.71 12.19
C GLU A 272 7.79 -0.44 13.60
N GLU A 273 8.68 -0.30 14.60
CA GLU A 273 8.29 -0.21 16.01
C GLU A 273 8.18 1.23 16.52
N GLU A 274 8.91 2.15 15.90
CA GLU A 274 8.98 3.56 16.28
C GLU A 274 9.09 4.45 15.05
N PHE A 275 8.82 5.73 15.21
CA PHE A 275 9.07 6.73 14.17
C PHE A 275 10.53 7.19 14.17
N ILE A 276 11.07 7.45 12.98
CA ILE A 276 12.38 8.09 12.84
C ILE A 276 12.29 9.58 13.20
N ASP A 277 13.42 10.21 13.44
CA ASP A 277 13.57 11.52 14.09
C ASP A 277 12.92 12.73 13.40
N ASN A 278 12.64 12.65 12.09
CA ASN A 278 11.92 13.70 11.36
C ASN A 278 10.41 13.43 11.20
N VAL A 279 9.87 12.39 11.84
CA VAL A 279 8.43 12.12 11.88
C VAL A 279 7.83 12.64 13.18
N ILE A 280 6.80 13.47 13.06
CA ILE A 280 6.03 14.04 14.18
C ILE A 280 4.69 13.32 14.26
N GLY A 281 4.49 12.61 15.36
CA GLY A 281 3.28 11.82 15.58
C GLY A 281 3.49 10.79 16.69
N THR A 282 2.51 9.93 16.90
CA THR A 282 2.60 8.83 17.85
C THR A 282 2.40 7.51 17.11
N VAL A 283 3.25 6.52 17.40
CA VAL A 283 3.08 5.15 16.89
C VAL A 283 1.83 4.50 17.49
N ASN A 284 1.57 4.82 18.78
CA ASN A 284 0.34 4.42 19.49
C ASN A 284 -0.33 5.69 20.02
N PRO A 285 -1.39 6.19 19.39
CA PRO A 285 -2.12 7.37 19.83
C PRO A 285 -2.91 7.14 21.13
#